data_d72c385c2b396d716e4ab2604e56ba81
#
_entry.id   d72c385c2b396d716e4ab2604e56ba81
#
_cell.length_a   1.000
_cell.length_b   1.000
_cell.length_c   1.000
_cell.angle_alpha   90.00
_cell.angle_beta   90.00
_cell.angle_gamma   90.00
#
_symmetry.space_group_name_H-M   'P 1'
#
loop_
_entity.id
_entity.type
_entity.pdbx_description
1 polymer ?
#
loop_
_entity_poly.entity_id
_entity_poly.type
_entity_poly.pdbx_seq_one_letter_code
_entity_poly.pdbx_strand_id
1 'polypeptide(L)'
;MYWKLSRNPRKNSALRALGVCFSAMFVQCTGTISTPSGASSPSGPGSDVGEEVLGEPEVLGTSSTGELACTAPSVGATPLSRQTRAQYSRSVTSLLGVTNFQTGALPDDEKVGPFDGNVIAPIGDLAVEQYAVAAETVAKSAMGKLETLVACDRRARGDKACADEFIRTFGKKVYRRPLSSDEQSAYAALYDAYAGQGYPDALRVLVQTMLQSPTFLYHVELAPPMPPSDGSKLVALDAFELASRLSYFLVGTTPDDALLAAAGDGSLLKDATLRAQATRLLADPLADDTLERFHLQWLALDDLSQLSKDTSAYPMFDQSFASAMESELRRFVRYVMREDDGTLDTLLTAPYSFPSGKLAAVYGTDAAIDDHTPVQLNPKQRAGLLTQPAFLAVHAHADQSSPVQRGKVVIRNLLCETLPDPPPNVIATAPVPADNTTTRQRFSGHAESPACAGCHVRIDGVGFGFEAFDALGAYRATENGKPVDTRGTFAGTLDLDGPFAGPVELARKLSESEEVSAC
;
A
#
# COMPACT_ATOMS: atom_id res chain seq x y z
N MET A 1 24.33 22.62 30.93
CA MET A 1 24.78 22.77 29.54
C MET A 1 23.49 22.86 28.69
N TYR A 2 23.15 24.06 28.30
CA TYR A 2 21.87 24.35 27.60
C TYR A 2 22.05 24.06 26.11
N TRP A 3 21.21 23.16 25.56
CA TRP A 3 21.09 22.98 24.10
C TRP A 3 20.05 23.95 23.57
N LYS A 4 20.49 24.90 22.75
CA LYS A 4 19.61 25.77 21.96
C LYS A 4 19.05 24.97 20.78
N LEU A 5 17.77 24.64 20.81
CA LEU A 5 17.02 24.20 19.62
C LEU A 5 16.84 25.39 18.67
N SER A 6 17.54 25.39 17.57
CA SER A 6 17.32 26.28 16.46
C SER A 6 15.99 25.87 15.78
N ARG A 7 14.96 26.67 15.94
CA ARG A 7 13.68 26.48 15.23
C ARG A 7 13.88 26.84 13.77
N ASN A 8 13.92 25.85 12.90
CA ASN A 8 13.86 26.07 11.46
C ASN A 8 12.36 26.25 11.08
N PRO A 9 11.93 27.43 10.58
CA PRO A 9 10.52 27.72 10.31
C PRO A 9 9.92 26.86 9.18
N ARG A 10 10.75 26.21 8.37
CA ARG A 10 10.30 25.32 7.28
C ARG A 10 9.73 23.98 7.77
N LYS A 11 10.17 23.46 8.93
CA LYS A 11 9.65 22.19 9.50
C LYS A 11 8.19 22.27 9.96
N ASN A 12 7.64 23.48 10.18
CA ASN A 12 6.24 23.63 10.62
C ASN A 12 5.24 23.70 9.45
N SER A 13 5.68 23.88 8.21
CA SER A 13 4.78 23.93 7.05
C SER A 13 4.36 22.54 6.56
N ALA A 14 5.23 21.54 6.61
CA ALA A 14 4.90 20.16 6.22
C ALA A 14 3.82 19.55 7.15
N LEU A 15 3.92 19.78 8.46
CA LEU A 15 2.88 19.38 9.42
C LEU A 15 1.55 20.13 9.24
N ARG A 16 1.59 21.36 8.68
CA ARG A 16 0.37 22.11 8.36
C ARG A 16 -0.29 21.62 7.08
N ALA A 17 0.48 21.23 6.07
CA ALA A 17 -0.04 20.65 4.83
C ALA A 17 -0.67 19.26 5.10
N LEU A 18 -0.02 18.39 5.88
CA LEU A 18 -0.61 17.13 6.33
C LEU A 18 -1.90 17.33 7.16
N GLY A 19 -1.96 18.39 7.98
CA GLY A 19 -3.13 18.68 8.82
C GLY A 19 -4.39 19.10 8.04
N VAL A 20 -4.23 19.69 6.85
CA VAL A 20 -5.36 20.13 6.01
C VAL A 20 -5.81 19.01 5.07
N CYS A 21 -4.87 18.21 4.53
CA CYS A 21 -5.20 17.05 3.68
C CYS A 21 -5.75 15.85 4.48
N PHE A 22 -5.57 15.79 5.81
CA PHE A 22 -6.01 14.63 6.60
C PHE A 22 -7.54 14.44 6.62
N SER A 23 -8.33 15.51 6.49
CA SER A 23 -9.78 15.39 6.30
C SER A 23 -10.16 14.92 4.90
N ALA A 24 -9.27 15.08 3.91
CA ALA A 24 -9.49 14.69 2.51
C ALA A 24 -8.91 13.30 2.17
N MET A 25 -7.80 12.88 2.83
CA MET A 25 -7.17 11.57 2.55
C MET A 25 -8.02 10.34 2.93
N PHE A 26 -9.03 10.49 3.76
CA PHE A 26 -10.00 9.41 3.99
C PHE A 26 -10.95 9.16 2.81
N VAL A 27 -10.84 9.93 1.72
CA VAL A 27 -11.88 10.02 0.70
C VAL A 27 -11.42 9.71 -0.73
N GLN A 28 -10.12 9.66 -1.03
CA GLN A 28 -9.67 9.66 -2.43
C GLN A 28 -8.76 8.50 -2.83
N CYS A 29 -9.17 7.25 -2.60
CA CYS A 29 -8.68 6.11 -3.36
C CYS A 29 -9.86 5.26 -3.83
N THR A 30 -10.71 5.80 -4.69
CA THR A 30 -11.72 5.02 -5.40
C THR A 30 -11.46 5.10 -6.90
N GLY A 31 -10.52 4.28 -7.37
CA GLY A 31 -10.53 3.88 -8.75
C GLY A 31 -11.85 3.14 -9.03
N THR A 32 -12.62 3.57 -10.01
CA THR A 32 -13.81 2.87 -10.47
C THR A 32 -13.43 1.47 -10.96
N ILE A 33 -13.81 0.43 -10.22
CA ILE A 33 -13.66 -0.96 -10.66
C ILE A 33 -14.78 -1.24 -11.65
N SER A 34 -14.45 -1.27 -12.94
CA SER A 34 -15.31 -1.84 -13.96
C SER A 34 -15.26 -3.36 -13.83
N THR A 35 -16.35 -4.01 -13.50
CA THR A 35 -16.48 -5.47 -13.52
C THR A 35 -16.32 -6.02 -14.94
N PRO A 36 -15.52 -7.08 -15.17
CA PRO A 36 -15.48 -7.73 -16.46
C PRO A 36 -16.77 -8.48 -16.72
N SER A 37 -17.54 -8.03 -17.70
CA SER A 37 -18.64 -8.78 -18.30
C SER A 37 -18.09 -9.81 -19.28
N GLY A 38 -18.30 -11.10 -19.00
CA GLY A 38 -18.01 -12.14 -19.98
C GLY A 38 -17.96 -13.55 -19.45
N ALA A 39 -19.10 -14.13 -19.08
CA ALA A 39 -19.31 -15.57 -19.17
C ALA A 39 -20.78 -15.83 -19.53
N SER A 40 -20.98 -16.25 -20.75
CA SER A 40 -22.27 -16.73 -21.27
C SER A 40 -22.66 -18.06 -20.63
N SER A 41 -23.85 -18.12 -20.04
CA SER A 41 -24.53 -19.36 -19.69
C SER A 41 -26.04 -19.25 -19.97
N PRO A 42 -26.77 -20.36 -20.22
CA PRO A 42 -27.94 -20.36 -21.04
C PRO A 42 -29.24 -20.01 -20.32
N SER A 43 -30.15 -19.54 -21.16
CA SER A 43 -31.53 -19.10 -20.93
C SER A 43 -32.42 -19.96 -20.03
N GLY A 44 -33.07 -19.30 -19.05
CA GLY A 44 -34.31 -19.72 -18.39
C GLY A 44 -35.13 -18.46 -18.06
N PRO A 45 -36.48 -18.53 -18.00
CA PRO A 45 -37.34 -17.37 -18.22
C PRO A 45 -37.68 -16.54 -16.98
N GLY A 46 -37.61 -15.26 -17.15
CA GLY A 46 -38.47 -14.21 -16.64
C GLY A 46 -38.66 -13.97 -15.15
N SER A 47 -38.10 -12.86 -14.68
CA SER A 47 -38.78 -11.92 -13.77
C SER A 47 -38.11 -10.55 -13.92
N ASP A 48 -38.91 -9.55 -14.31
CA ASP A 48 -38.54 -8.13 -14.34
C ASP A 48 -38.15 -7.63 -12.97
N VAL A 49 -36.89 -7.18 -12.84
CA VAL A 49 -36.46 -6.29 -11.76
C VAL A 49 -35.71 -5.13 -12.42
N GLY A 50 -36.24 -3.94 -12.23
CA GLY A 50 -35.77 -2.71 -12.85
C GLY A 50 -34.28 -2.44 -12.68
N GLU A 51 -33.67 -2.14 -13.79
CA GLU A 51 -32.26 -1.72 -13.94
C GLU A 51 -32.15 -0.29 -13.43
N GLU A 52 -31.63 -0.14 -12.22
CA GLU A 52 -31.30 1.17 -11.66
C GLU A 52 -29.96 1.61 -12.28
N VAL A 53 -30.04 2.53 -13.24
CA VAL A 53 -28.90 3.16 -13.91
C VAL A 53 -28.11 3.95 -12.85
N LEU A 54 -26.92 3.47 -12.51
CA LEU A 54 -25.96 4.22 -11.70
C LEU A 54 -25.50 5.44 -12.51
N GLY A 55 -25.76 6.63 -11.98
CA GLY A 55 -25.40 7.90 -12.60
C GLY A 55 -23.90 8.01 -12.88
N GLU A 56 -23.57 8.67 -13.99
CA GLU A 56 -22.19 9.01 -14.38
C GLU A 56 -21.46 9.78 -13.26
N PRO A 57 -20.16 9.58 -13.06
CA PRO A 57 -19.40 10.33 -12.05
C PRO A 57 -19.33 11.81 -12.46
N GLU A 58 -19.78 12.69 -11.58
CA GLU A 58 -19.58 14.14 -11.75
C GLU A 58 -18.08 14.46 -11.79
N VAL A 59 -17.68 15.14 -12.86
CA VAL A 59 -16.32 15.65 -13.06
C VAL A 59 -16.04 16.72 -12.01
N LEU A 60 -14.93 16.60 -11.27
CA LEU A 60 -14.43 17.57 -10.32
C LEU A 60 -14.29 18.95 -10.98
N GLY A 61 -15.07 19.91 -10.49
CA GLY A 61 -14.99 21.30 -10.96
C GLY A 61 -13.71 21.97 -10.48
N THR A 62 -12.92 22.48 -11.42
CA THR A 62 -11.75 23.31 -11.13
C THR A 62 -12.18 24.68 -10.61
N SER A 63 -11.66 25.07 -9.44
CA SER A 63 -11.76 26.45 -8.95
C SER A 63 -10.84 27.35 -9.76
N SER A 64 -11.32 28.55 -10.13
CA SER A 64 -10.60 29.55 -10.92
C SER A 64 -9.38 30.18 -10.22
N THR A 65 -8.96 29.68 -9.07
CA THR A 65 -7.85 30.23 -8.24
C THR A 65 -6.66 29.29 -8.08
N GLY A 66 -6.65 28.12 -8.76
CA GLY A 66 -5.50 27.18 -8.69
C GLY A 66 -5.25 26.53 -7.34
N GLU A 67 -6.13 26.71 -6.35
CA GLU A 67 -6.14 25.93 -5.11
C GLU A 67 -7.07 24.73 -5.29
N LEU A 68 -6.54 23.53 -5.05
CA LEU A 68 -7.35 22.32 -4.89
C LEU A 68 -8.33 22.53 -3.71
N ALA A 69 -9.47 23.12 -4.01
CA ALA A 69 -10.55 23.22 -3.05
C ALA A 69 -11.22 21.84 -2.98
N CYS A 70 -10.97 21.11 -1.89
CA CYS A 70 -11.83 20.00 -1.49
C CYS A 70 -13.24 20.55 -1.22
N THR A 71 -14.03 20.79 -2.27
CA THR A 71 -15.30 21.51 -2.21
C THR A 71 -16.43 20.69 -1.60
N ALA A 72 -16.30 19.36 -1.54
CA ALA A 72 -17.13 18.48 -0.74
C ALA A 72 -16.43 17.13 -0.55
N PRO A 73 -16.54 16.47 0.61
CA PRO A 73 -16.04 15.12 0.77
C PRO A 73 -16.87 14.17 -0.11
N SER A 74 -16.26 13.67 -1.19
CA SER A 74 -16.83 12.57 -1.96
C SER A 74 -16.57 11.28 -1.20
N VAL A 75 -17.59 10.67 -0.62
CA VAL A 75 -17.47 9.41 0.11
C VAL A 75 -17.86 8.28 -0.82
N GLY A 76 -16.89 7.46 -1.19
CA GLY A 76 -17.12 6.24 -1.97
C GLY A 76 -17.76 5.13 -1.12
N ALA A 77 -18.23 4.08 -1.80
CA ALA A 77 -18.66 2.86 -1.13
C ALA A 77 -17.50 2.24 -0.34
N THR A 78 -17.75 1.85 0.91
CA THR A 78 -16.78 1.13 1.73
C THR A 78 -17.12 -0.35 1.70
N PRO A 79 -16.43 -1.16 0.87
CA PRO A 79 -16.67 -2.59 0.84
C PRO A 79 -16.15 -3.25 2.12
N LEU A 80 -16.77 -4.37 2.50
CA LEU A 80 -16.24 -5.20 3.57
C LEU A 80 -14.88 -5.76 3.15
N SER A 81 -13.81 -5.35 3.80
CA SER A 81 -12.46 -5.78 3.50
C SER A 81 -11.88 -6.71 4.59
N ARG A 82 -11.19 -7.75 4.15
CA ARG A 82 -10.44 -8.65 5.04
C ARG A 82 -9.04 -8.06 5.29
N GLN A 83 -8.50 -8.30 6.48
CA GLN A 83 -7.11 -7.94 6.78
C GLN A 83 -6.17 -8.56 5.74
N THR A 84 -5.18 -7.79 5.30
CA THR A 84 -4.08 -8.32 4.48
C THR A 84 -3.16 -9.19 5.33
N ARG A 85 -2.35 -10.03 4.68
CA ARG A 85 -1.30 -10.83 5.36
C ARG A 85 -0.43 -9.98 6.29
N ALA A 86 -0.05 -8.79 5.84
CA ALA A 86 0.75 -7.87 6.63
C ALA A 86 -0.02 -7.34 7.83
N GLN A 87 -1.28 -6.93 7.65
CA GLN A 87 -2.13 -6.45 8.74
C GLN A 87 -2.39 -7.55 9.78
N TYR A 88 -2.71 -8.78 9.34
CA TYR A 88 -2.87 -9.92 10.24
C TYR A 88 -1.60 -10.19 11.06
N SER A 89 -0.44 -10.28 10.39
CA SER A 89 0.84 -10.50 11.05
C SER A 89 1.18 -9.43 12.08
N ARG A 90 1.00 -8.16 11.73
CA ARG A 90 1.22 -7.05 12.67
C ARG A 90 0.23 -7.07 13.82
N SER A 91 -1.04 -7.39 13.55
CA SER A 91 -2.07 -7.50 14.59
C SER A 91 -1.76 -8.59 15.60
N VAL A 92 -1.36 -9.79 15.16
CA VAL A 92 -0.98 -10.85 16.10
C VAL A 92 0.32 -10.55 16.84
N THR A 93 1.26 -9.85 16.21
CA THR A 93 2.47 -9.37 16.88
C THR A 93 2.15 -8.36 17.97
N SER A 94 1.31 -7.37 17.66
CA SER A 94 0.88 -6.34 18.62
C SER A 94 0.08 -6.92 19.78
N LEU A 95 -0.85 -7.84 19.50
CA LEU A 95 -1.75 -8.43 20.50
C LEU A 95 -1.04 -9.44 21.42
N LEU A 96 -0.12 -10.24 20.86
CA LEU A 96 0.39 -11.45 21.51
C LEU A 96 1.93 -11.51 21.59
N GLY A 97 2.63 -10.55 21.00
CA GLY A 97 4.09 -10.55 20.94
C GLY A 97 4.68 -11.69 20.11
N VAL A 98 3.91 -12.29 19.20
CA VAL A 98 4.37 -13.37 18.31
C VAL A 98 5.04 -12.75 17.09
N THR A 99 6.37 -12.81 17.02
CA THR A 99 7.18 -12.16 15.97
C THR A 99 7.58 -13.08 14.82
N ASN A 100 7.51 -14.40 15.01
CA ASN A 100 7.97 -15.40 14.03
C ASN A 100 6.82 -16.04 13.26
N PHE A 101 5.74 -15.31 13.05
CA PHE A 101 4.59 -15.83 12.30
C PHE A 101 4.89 -15.84 10.79
N GLN A 102 4.68 -17.02 10.16
CA GLN A 102 4.91 -17.20 8.72
C GLN A 102 3.67 -16.77 7.93
N THR A 103 3.69 -15.61 7.32
CA THR A 103 2.55 -15.06 6.56
C THR A 103 2.20 -15.89 5.31
N GLY A 104 3.14 -16.64 4.76
CA GLY A 104 2.91 -17.53 3.62
C GLY A 104 1.92 -18.68 3.89
N ALA A 105 1.58 -18.94 5.16
CA ALA A 105 0.52 -19.90 5.53
C ALA A 105 -0.90 -19.31 5.37
N LEU A 106 -1.04 -17.99 5.25
CA LEU A 106 -2.32 -17.33 5.01
C LEU A 106 -2.69 -17.31 3.52
N PRO A 107 -4.00 -17.14 3.20
CA PRO A 107 -4.43 -16.92 1.81
C PRO A 107 -3.70 -15.73 1.18
N ASP A 108 -3.44 -15.80 -0.12
CA ASP A 108 -2.87 -14.68 -0.84
C ASP A 108 -3.74 -13.43 -0.74
N ASP A 109 -3.10 -12.28 -0.75
CA ASP A 109 -3.83 -11.02 -0.79
C ASP A 109 -4.31 -10.71 -2.21
N GLU A 110 -5.53 -10.20 -2.31
CA GLU A 110 -6.07 -9.67 -3.56
C GLU A 110 -5.55 -8.27 -3.81
N LYS A 111 -5.48 -7.89 -5.08
CA LYS A 111 -5.11 -6.53 -5.47
C LYS A 111 -6.33 -5.68 -5.82
N VAL A 112 -6.34 -4.45 -5.31
CA VAL A 112 -7.25 -3.38 -5.72
C VAL A 112 -6.38 -2.26 -6.32
N GLY A 113 -6.38 -2.16 -7.64
CA GLY A 113 -5.34 -1.41 -8.32
C GLY A 113 -3.96 -2.01 -8.04
N PRO A 114 -2.96 -1.23 -7.61
CA PRO A 114 -1.66 -1.75 -7.23
C PRO A 114 -1.60 -2.26 -5.78
N PHE A 115 -2.62 -2.01 -4.95
CA PHE A 115 -2.58 -2.23 -3.50
C PHE A 115 -3.20 -3.56 -3.06
N ASP A 116 -2.70 -4.13 -1.97
CA ASP A 116 -3.35 -5.25 -1.29
C ASP A 116 -4.67 -4.76 -0.68
N GLY A 117 -5.80 -5.39 -1.02
CA GLY A 117 -7.12 -4.89 -0.64
C GLY A 117 -8.08 -5.90 -0.04
N ASN A 118 -8.11 -7.14 -0.53
CA ASN A 118 -8.98 -8.23 -0.03
C ASN A 118 -10.48 -7.88 0.05
N VAL A 119 -11.04 -7.30 -1.01
CA VAL A 119 -12.44 -6.83 -1.04
C VAL A 119 -13.34 -7.56 -2.06
N ILE A 120 -12.77 -8.42 -2.91
CA ILE A 120 -13.47 -8.92 -4.11
C ILE A 120 -13.99 -10.35 -3.90
N ALA A 121 -13.12 -11.28 -3.48
CA ALA A 121 -13.47 -12.69 -3.41
C ALA A 121 -14.01 -13.10 -2.04
N PRO A 122 -15.08 -13.93 -2.00
CA PRO A 122 -15.50 -14.58 -0.76
C PRO A 122 -14.42 -15.55 -0.27
N ILE A 123 -14.34 -15.75 1.06
CA ILE A 123 -13.46 -16.75 1.63
C ILE A 123 -14.00 -18.16 1.26
N GLY A 124 -13.17 -18.94 0.55
CA GLY A 124 -13.41 -20.35 0.30
C GLY A 124 -12.93 -21.24 1.45
N ASP A 125 -13.32 -22.51 1.42
CA ASP A 125 -13.02 -23.50 2.48
C ASP A 125 -11.51 -23.61 2.80
N LEU A 126 -10.66 -23.58 1.78
CA LEU A 126 -9.21 -23.59 1.95
C LEU A 126 -8.72 -22.39 2.78
N ALA A 127 -9.24 -21.20 2.51
CA ALA A 127 -8.85 -20.00 3.25
C ALA A 127 -9.32 -20.07 4.71
N VAL A 128 -10.50 -20.63 4.98
CA VAL A 128 -11.00 -20.87 6.34
C VAL A 128 -10.04 -21.82 7.09
N GLU A 129 -9.62 -22.92 6.46
CA GLU A 129 -8.65 -23.84 7.02
C GLU A 129 -7.30 -23.17 7.29
N GLN A 130 -6.79 -22.38 6.36
CA GLN A 130 -5.54 -21.64 6.52
C GLN A 130 -5.59 -20.69 7.72
N TYR A 131 -6.68 -19.95 7.91
CA TYR A 131 -6.86 -19.07 9.08
C TYR A 131 -6.99 -19.88 10.38
N ALA A 132 -7.65 -21.03 10.36
CA ALA A 132 -7.76 -21.91 11.55
C ALA A 132 -6.38 -22.43 11.98
N VAL A 133 -5.57 -22.91 11.04
CA VAL A 133 -4.20 -23.39 11.29
C VAL A 133 -3.30 -22.24 11.76
N ALA A 134 -3.40 -21.07 11.14
CA ALA A 134 -2.66 -19.88 11.54
C ALA A 134 -3.02 -19.46 12.97
N ALA A 135 -4.30 -19.37 13.30
CA ALA A 135 -4.79 -19.00 14.63
C ALA A 135 -4.34 -20.02 15.70
N GLU A 136 -4.37 -21.32 15.40
CA GLU A 136 -3.86 -22.36 16.30
C GLU A 136 -2.36 -22.19 16.56
N THR A 137 -1.58 -22.02 15.51
CA THR A 137 -0.12 -21.82 15.59
C THR A 137 0.24 -20.61 16.43
N VAL A 138 -0.42 -19.48 16.18
CA VAL A 138 -0.22 -18.24 16.93
C VAL A 138 -0.65 -18.39 18.39
N ALA A 139 -1.84 -18.96 18.64
CA ALA A 139 -2.33 -19.19 20.00
C ALA A 139 -1.40 -20.09 20.81
N LYS A 140 -0.89 -21.16 20.20
CA LYS A 140 0.09 -22.05 20.83
C LYS A 140 1.39 -21.33 21.18
N SER A 141 1.91 -20.51 20.27
CA SER A 141 3.12 -19.70 20.52
C SER A 141 2.90 -18.66 21.63
N ALA A 142 1.72 -18.04 21.68
CA ALA A 142 1.38 -17.03 22.67
C ALA A 142 1.35 -17.58 24.11
N MET A 143 1.03 -18.87 24.30
CA MET A 143 0.99 -19.48 25.63
C MET A 143 2.37 -19.50 26.32
N GLY A 144 3.46 -19.43 25.57
CA GLY A 144 4.81 -19.24 26.14
C GLY A 144 5.01 -17.89 26.86
N LYS A 145 4.10 -16.93 26.65
CA LYS A 145 4.11 -15.59 27.26
C LYS A 145 2.86 -15.30 28.10
N LEU A 146 2.20 -16.35 28.59
CA LEU A 146 0.91 -16.26 29.27
C LEU A 146 0.90 -15.26 30.44
N GLU A 147 1.97 -15.20 31.24
CA GLU A 147 2.09 -14.29 32.38
C GLU A 147 2.10 -12.80 31.97
N THR A 148 2.56 -12.51 30.77
CA THR A 148 2.54 -11.13 30.24
C THR A 148 1.21 -10.79 29.58
N LEU A 149 0.49 -11.79 29.07
CA LEU A 149 -0.81 -11.61 28.42
C LEU A 149 -1.94 -11.45 29.42
N VAL A 150 -1.81 -12.07 30.61
CA VAL A 150 -2.85 -12.07 31.65
C VAL A 150 -2.34 -11.35 32.89
N ALA A 151 -2.67 -10.07 33.00
CA ALA A 151 -2.30 -9.24 34.15
C ALA A 151 -3.22 -9.48 35.37
N CYS A 152 -3.54 -10.74 35.68
CA CYS A 152 -4.47 -11.10 36.78
C CYS A 152 -3.79 -12.05 37.75
N ASP A 153 -3.85 -11.73 39.06
CA ASP A 153 -3.38 -12.64 40.11
C ASP A 153 -4.34 -13.82 40.28
N ARG A 154 -4.04 -14.92 39.61
CA ARG A 154 -4.83 -16.17 39.65
C ARG A 154 -4.88 -16.81 41.04
N ARG A 155 -3.84 -16.61 41.87
CA ARG A 155 -3.83 -17.16 43.24
C ARG A 155 -4.82 -16.43 44.14
N ALA A 156 -4.95 -15.14 43.96
CA ALA A 156 -5.86 -14.31 44.73
C ALA A 156 -7.31 -14.39 44.23
N ARG A 157 -7.52 -14.46 42.91
CA ARG A 157 -8.84 -14.28 42.28
C ARG A 157 -9.44 -15.55 41.68
N GLY A 158 -8.62 -16.59 41.52
CA GLY A 158 -8.99 -17.82 40.85
C GLY A 158 -8.98 -17.75 39.33
N ASP A 159 -8.89 -18.94 38.72
CA ASP A 159 -8.74 -19.09 37.26
C ASP A 159 -9.92 -18.54 36.46
N LYS A 160 -11.14 -18.79 36.92
CA LYS A 160 -12.37 -18.32 36.24
C LYS A 160 -12.45 -16.79 36.20
N ALA A 161 -12.22 -16.11 37.34
CA ALA A 161 -12.29 -14.65 37.39
C ALA A 161 -11.20 -13.99 36.52
N CYS A 162 -10.00 -14.61 36.44
CA CYS A 162 -8.95 -14.14 35.55
C CYS A 162 -9.26 -14.41 34.07
N ALA A 163 -9.93 -15.52 33.76
CA ALA A 163 -10.39 -15.80 32.40
C ALA A 163 -11.48 -14.83 31.94
N ASP A 164 -12.44 -14.50 32.81
CA ASP A 164 -13.50 -13.53 32.51
C ASP A 164 -12.91 -12.12 32.27
N GLU A 165 -11.90 -11.74 33.06
CA GLU A 165 -11.17 -10.48 32.82
C GLU A 165 -10.39 -10.51 31.50
N PHE A 166 -9.70 -11.60 31.19
CA PHE A 166 -8.99 -11.79 29.94
C PHE A 166 -9.95 -11.71 28.74
N ILE A 167 -11.10 -12.40 28.78
CA ILE A 167 -12.11 -12.34 27.73
C ILE A 167 -12.50 -10.90 27.47
N ARG A 168 -12.77 -10.11 28.51
CA ARG A 168 -13.20 -8.73 28.37
C ARG A 168 -12.09 -7.82 27.84
N THR A 169 -10.86 -7.93 28.37
CA THR A 169 -9.75 -7.03 28.05
C THR A 169 -9.07 -7.39 26.74
N PHE A 170 -8.74 -8.64 26.54
CA PHE A 170 -8.14 -9.15 25.30
C PHE A 170 -9.15 -9.11 24.15
N GLY A 171 -10.40 -9.53 24.39
CA GLY A 171 -11.47 -9.48 23.41
C GLY A 171 -11.75 -8.07 22.90
N LYS A 172 -11.67 -7.05 23.77
CA LYS A 172 -11.76 -5.63 23.36
C LYS A 172 -10.66 -5.27 22.36
N LYS A 173 -9.44 -5.72 22.56
CA LYS A 173 -8.30 -5.44 21.67
C LYS A 173 -8.43 -6.18 20.34
N VAL A 174 -8.84 -7.45 20.38
CA VAL A 174 -9.02 -8.29 19.18
C VAL A 174 -10.17 -7.81 18.32
N TYR A 175 -11.31 -7.46 18.93
CA TYR A 175 -12.50 -6.98 18.21
C TYR A 175 -12.52 -5.46 18.02
N ARG A 176 -11.49 -4.79 18.53
CA ARG A 176 -11.30 -3.33 18.40
C ARG A 176 -12.45 -2.51 18.98
N ARG A 177 -13.34 -3.15 19.75
CA ARG A 177 -14.46 -2.61 20.51
C ARG A 177 -14.76 -3.47 21.74
N PRO A 178 -15.50 -2.99 22.73
CA PRO A 178 -16.02 -3.85 23.80
C PRO A 178 -16.80 -5.03 23.22
N LEU A 179 -16.60 -6.21 23.79
CA LEU A 179 -17.44 -7.36 23.50
C LEU A 179 -18.88 -7.12 23.96
N SER A 180 -19.87 -7.55 23.18
CA SER A 180 -21.26 -7.59 23.61
C SER A 180 -21.45 -8.59 24.77
N SER A 181 -22.61 -8.48 25.48
CA SER A 181 -22.96 -9.44 26.54
C SER A 181 -23.00 -10.89 26.03
N ASP A 182 -23.51 -11.07 24.83
CA ASP A 182 -23.63 -12.41 24.21
C ASP A 182 -22.27 -12.96 23.81
N GLU A 183 -21.38 -12.13 23.25
CA GLU A 183 -20.00 -12.51 22.94
C GLU A 183 -19.23 -12.88 24.22
N GLN A 184 -19.35 -12.08 25.29
CA GLN A 184 -18.73 -12.37 26.58
C GLN A 184 -19.24 -13.70 27.15
N SER A 185 -20.55 -13.94 27.11
CA SER A 185 -21.18 -15.17 27.60
C SER A 185 -20.75 -16.39 26.80
N ALA A 186 -20.67 -16.27 25.47
CA ALA A 186 -20.21 -17.34 24.59
C ALA A 186 -18.74 -17.73 24.88
N TYR A 187 -17.86 -16.74 25.04
CA TYR A 187 -16.46 -17.01 25.40
C TYR A 187 -16.29 -17.54 26.82
N ALA A 188 -17.10 -17.09 27.78
CA ALA A 188 -17.11 -17.65 29.13
C ALA A 188 -17.54 -19.11 29.12
N ALA A 189 -18.58 -19.46 28.37
CA ALA A 189 -19.02 -20.84 28.20
C ALA A 189 -17.94 -21.73 27.49
N LEU A 190 -17.26 -21.16 26.50
CA LEU A 190 -16.13 -21.86 25.83
C LEU A 190 -14.99 -22.11 26.82
N TYR A 191 -14.62 -21.11 27.65
CA TYR A 191 -13.64 -21.32 28.71
C TYR A 191 -14.06 -22.45 29.65
N ASP A 192 -15.29 -22.44 30.14
CA ASP A 192 -15.82 -23.46 31.09
C ASP A 192 -15.78 -24.87 30.49
N ALA A 193 -16.05 -25.02 29.19
CA ALA A 193 -15.96 -26.28 28.48
C ALA A 193 -14.53 -26.85 28.42
N TYR A 194 -13.52 -26.00 28.44
CA TYR A 194 -12.11 -26.41 28.36
C TYR A 194 -11.34 -26.25 29.68
N ALA A 195 -11.92 -25.70 30.73
CA ALA A 195 -11.27 -25.46 32.03
C ALA A 195 -10.68 -26.75 32.65
N GLY A 196 -11.31 -27.90 32.42
CA GLY A 196 -10.82 -29.20 32.88
C GLY A 196 -9.50 -29.66 32.24
N GLN A 197 -9.08 -29.06 31.13
CA GLN A 197 -7.78 -29.32 30.47
C GLN A 197 -6.65 -28.45 31.06
N GLY A 198 -6.97 -27.51 31.93
CA GLY A 198 -6.06 -26.54 32.55
C GLY A 198 -6.17 -25.14 31.98
N TYR A 199 -5.84 -24.16 32.83
CA TYR A 199 -5.99 -22.75 32.52
C TYR A 199 -5.28 -22.30 31.21
N PRO A 200 -3.99 -22.68 30.94
CA PRO A 200 -3.32 -22.30 29.71
C PRO A 200 -4.00 -22.85 28.45
N ASP A 201 -4.47 -24.09 28.49
CA ASP A 201 -5.13 -24.74 27.35
C ASP A 201 -6.50 -24.14 27.08
N ALA A 202 -7.27 -23.82 28.12
CA ALA A 202 -8.54 -23.11 27.97
C ALA A 202 -8.32 -21.72 27.35
N LEU A 203 -7.31 -20.94 27.79
CA LEU A 203 -6.99 -19.63 27.19
C LEU A 203 -6.47 -19.77 25.76
N ARG A 204 -5.68 -20.81 25.45
CA ARG A 204 -5.24 -21.08 24.08
C ARG A 204 -6.43 -21.23 23.13
N VAL A 205 -7.45 -21.97 23.55
CA VAL A 205 -8.68 -22.15 22.74
C VAL A 205 -9.42 -20.83 22.57
N LEU A 206 -9.50 -19.97 23.60
CA LEU A 206 -10.10 -18.64 23.48
C LEU A 206 -9.37 -17.78 22.46
N VAL A 207 -8.04 -17.69 22.58
CA VAL A 207 -7.20 -16.91 21.63
C VAL A 207 -7.38 -17.44 20.21
N GLN A 208 -7.28 -18.74 20.01
CA GLN A 208 -7.47 -19.37 18.70
C GLN A 208 -8.84 -19.02 18.10
N THR A 209 -9.92 -19.13 18.90
CA THR A 209 -11.27 -18.85 18.43
C THR A 209 -11.45 -17.37 18.08
N MET A 210 -10.89 -16.46 18.88
CA MET A 210 -10.96 -15.03 18.60
C MET A 210 -10.21 -14.65 17.33
N LEU A 211 -9.02 -15.23 17.07
CA LEU A 211 -8.18 -14.89 15.91
C LEU A 211 -8.71 -15.41 14.57
N GLN A 212 -9.62 -16.38 14.55
CA GLN A 212 -10.29 -16.88 13.35
C GLN A 212 -11.71 -16.32 13.19
N SER A 213 -12.15 -15.49 14.12
CA SER A 213 -13.48 -14.88 14.06
C SER A 213 -13.57 -13.88 12.90
N PRO A 214 -14.69 -13.84 12.17
CA PRO A 214 -14.92 -12.79 11.15
C PRO A 214 -14.75 -11.37 11.70
N THR A 215 -15.13 -11.11 12.95
CA THR A 215 -14.95 -9.79 13.59
C THR A 215 -13.48 -9.40 13.71
N PHE A 216 -12.56 -10.36 13.87
CA PHE A 216 -11.12 -10.10 13.82
C PHE A 216 -10.60 -9.96 12.41
N LEU A 217 -10.98 -10.91 11.52
CA LEU A 217 -10.42 -11.01 10.19
C LEU A 217 -10.84 -9.88 9.24
N TYR A 218 -11.99 -9.27 9.48
CA TYR A 218 -12.54 -8.21 8.62
C TYR A 218 -12.53 -6.85 9.30
N HIS A 219 -12.42 -5.81 8.48
CA HIS A 219 -12.70 -4.43 8.88
C HIS A 219 -14.20 -4.20 8.81
N VAL A 220 -14.88 -4.51 9.93
CA VAL A 220 -16.34 -4.42 10.01
C VAL A 220 -16.73 -2.99 10.37
N GLU A 221 -17.52 -2.36 9.50
CA GLU A 221 -18.13 -1.06 9.70
C GLU A 221 -19.63 -1.23 9.47
N LEU A 222 -20.41 -1.04 10.51
CA LEU A 222 -21.84 -1.32 10.46
C LEU A 222 -22.62 -0.01 10.29
N ALA A 223 -23.50 0.01 9.30
CA ALA A 223 -24.47 1.09 9.20
C ALA A 223 -25.31 1.17 10.50
N PRO A 224 -25.64 2.38 10.99
CA PRO A 224 -26.55 2.51 12.11
C PRO A 224 -27.91 1.87 11.75
N PRO A 225 -28.66 1.40 12.78
CA PRO A 225 -29.94 0.71 12.56
C PRO A 225 -31.00 1.55 11.83
N MET A 226 -30.84 2.88 11.82
CA MET A 226 -31.71 3.78 11.06
C MET A 226 -30.87 4.54 10.02
N PRO A 227 -31.33 4.60 8.75
CA PRO A 227 -30.68 5.41 7.73
C PRO A 227 -30.72 6.90 8.14
N PRO A 228 -29.76 7.72 7.63
CA PRO A 228 -29.75 9.16 7.87
C PRO A 228 -31.09 9.80 7.49
N SER A 229 -31.60 10.68 8.36
CA SER A 229 -32.90 11.34 8.16
C SER A 229 -32.93 12.33 6.98
N ASP A 230 -31.77 12.70 6.47
CA ASP A 230 -31.59 13.60 5.31
C ASP A 230 -31.63 12.88 3.97
N GLY A 231 -31.84 11.55 3.97
CA GLY A 231 -31.82 10.73 2.76
C GLY A 231 -30.44 10.51 2.16
N SER A 232 -29.36 10.95 2.82
CA SER A 232 -28.00 10.68 2.38
C SER A 232 -27.69 9.18 2.55
N LYS A 233 -26.83 8.65 1.69
CA LYS A 233 -26.28 7.29 1.83
C LYS A 233 -25.02 7.30 2.72
N LEU A 234 -24.67 8.45 3.31
CA LEU A 234 -23.47 8.61 4.12
C LEU A 234 -23.76 8.16 5.55
N VAL A 235 -22.92 7.28 6.05
CA VAL A 235 -23.01 6.74 7.41
C VAL A 235 -21.79 7.21 8.18
N ALA A 236 -22.03 7.87 9.31
CA ALA A 236 -20.95 8.24 10.23
C ALA A 236 -20.42 6.99 10.93
N LEU A 237 -19.10 6.86 10.98
CA LEU A 237 -18.45 5.81 11.77
C LEU A 237 -18.67 6.07 13.27
N ASP A 238 -18.83 5.00 14.03
CA ASP A 238 -18.73 5.11 15.49
C ASP A 238 -17.27 5.33 15.92
N ALA A 239 -17.06 5.63 17.22
CA ALA A 239 -15.74 5.94 17.72
C ALA A 239 -14.75 4.74 17.62
N PHE A 240 -15.23 3.51 17.76
CA PHE A 240 -14.40 2.30 17.66
C PHE A 240 -14.10 1.95 16.21
N GLU A 241 -15.05 2.11 15.30
CA GLU A 241 -14.85 1.96 13.86
C GLU A 241 -13.81 2.97 13.37
N LEU A 242 -13.93 4.23 13.80
CA LEU A 242 -12.96 5.28 13.49
C LEU A 242 -11.58 4.96 14.07
N ALA A 243 -11.48 4.45 15.30
CA ALA A 243 -10.22 4.00 15.89
C ALA A 243 -9.59 2.86 15.09
N SER A 244 -10.39 1.87 14.67
CA SER A 244 -9.95 0.77 13.83
C SER A 244 -9.41 1.28 12.50
N ARG A 245 -10.19 2.08 11.78
CA ARG A 245 -9.80 2.65 10.47
C ARG A 245 -8.50 3.46 10.59
N LEU A 246 -8.41 4.36 11.58
CA LEU A 246 -7.23 5.20 11.79
C LEU A 246 -5.97 4.37 12.07
N SER A 247 -6.07 3.35 12.92
CA SER A 247 -4.94 2.50 13.27
C SER A 247 -4.45 1.67 12.09
N TYR A 248 -5.35 0.97 11.39
CA TYR A 248 -4.95 0.17 10.23
C TYR A 248 -4.43 1.03 9.08
N PHE A 249 -4.96 2.24 8.90
CA PHE A 249 -4.49 3.16 7.87
C PHE A 249 -3.08 3.67 8.15
N LEU A 250 -2.78 4.07 9.40
CA LEU A 250 -1.50 4.70 9.73
C LEU A 250 -0.39 3.72 10.12
N VAL A 251 -0.72 2.69 10.89
CA VAL A 251 0.25 1.76 11.47
C VAL A 251 0.01 0.29 11.09
N GLY A 252 -1.03 0.00 10.34
CA GLY A 252 -1.32 -1.32 9.78
C GLY A 252 -1.61 -2.42 10.81
N THR A 253 -2.07 -2.06 12.01
CA THR A 253 -2.36 -3.01 13.11
C THR A 253 -3.60 -2.59 13.91
N THR A 254 -4.01 -3.44 14.87
CA THR A 254 -5.10 -3.15 15.80
C THR A 254 -4.84 -1.87 16.60
N PRO A 255 -5.89 -1.08 16.95
CA PRO A 255 -5.75 0.08 17.82
C PRO A 255 -5.07 -0.26 19.15
N ASP A 256 -4.19 0.62 19.61
CA ASP A 256 -3.58 0.52 20.92
C ASP A 256 -4.53 0.96 22.05
N ASP A 257 -4.11 0.79 23.30
CA ASP A 257 -4.93 1.08 24.47
C ASP A 257 -5.31 2.58 24.57
N ALA A 258 -4.45 3.49 24.12
CA ALA A 258 -4.72 4.93 24.13
C ALA A 258 -5.82 5.29 23.12
N LEU A 259 -5.76 4.74 21.93
CA LEU A 259 -6.75 4.96 20.89
C LEU A 259 -8.10 4.32 21.26
N LEU A 260 -8.09 3.10 21.83
CA LEU A 260 -9.29 2.44 22.34
C LEU A 260 -9.90 3.15 23.54
N ALA A 261 -9.10 3.83 24.39
CA ALA A 261 -9.60 4.66 25.47
C ALA A 261 -10.33 5.91 24.95
N ALA A 262 -9.71 6.61 23.99
CA ALA A 262 -10.33 7.78 23.36
C ALA A 262 -11.60 7.44 22.56
N ALA A 263 -11.68 6.23 22.01
CA ALA A 263 -12.92 5.71 21.42
C ALA A 263 -13.98 5.43 22.50
N GLY A 264 -13.56 4.84 23.63
CA GLY A 264 -14.46 4.44 24.71
C GLY A 264 -15.12 5.59 25.47
N ASP A 265 -14.45 6.73 25.58
CA ASP A 265 -15.01 7.95 26.18
C ASP A 265 -15.66 8.91 25.15
N GLY A 266 -15.66 8.52 23.87
CA GLY A 266 -16.22 9.29 22.75
C GLY A 266 -15.40 10.52 22.36
N SER A 267 -14.25 10.77 22.99
CA SER A 267 -13.42 11.94 22.67
C SER A 267 -12.77 11.86 21.28
N LEU A 268 -12.60 10.65 20.73
CA LEU A 268 -12.03 10.43 19.40
C LEU A 268 -12.87 11.06 18.28
N LEU A 269 -14.18 11.24 18.49
CA LEU A 269 -15.07 11.91 17.52
C LEU A 269 -14.86 13.44 17.46
N LYS A 270 -14.01 14.00 18.33
CA LYS A 270 -13.65 15.41 18.30
C LYS A 270 -12.41 15.63 17.43
N ASP A 271 -12.47 16.57 16.50
CA ASP A 271 -11.38 16.88 15.55
C ASP A 271 -10.01 17.05 16.23
N ALA A 272 -9.97 17.78 17.35
CA ALA A 272 -8.71 18.01 18.06
C ALA A 272 -8.08 16.71 18.58
N THR A 273 -8.89 15.80 19.14
CA THR A 273 -8.44 14.49 19.63
C THR A 273 -8.05 13.58 18.46
N LEU A 274 -8.86 13.54 17.41
CA LEU A 274 -8.58 12.77 16.21
C LEU A 274 -7.23 13.16 15.61
N ARG A 275 -6.99 14.47 15.43
CA ARG A 275 -5.69 15.00 14.93
C ARG A 275 -4.54 14.67 15.88
N ALA A 276 -4.71 14.78 17.17
CA ALA A 276 -3.68 14.44 18.15
C ALA A 276 -3.32 12.95 18.10
N GLN A 277 -4.30 12.05 18.01
CA GLN A 277 -4.08 10.61 17.88
C GLN A 277 -3.43 10.27 16.53
N ALA A 278 -3.86 10.88 15.44
CA ALA A 278 -3.25 10.71 14.14
C ALA A 278 -1.76 11.14 14.14
N THR A 279 -1.45 12.30 14.72
CA THR A 279 -0.06 12.78 14.85
C THR A 279 0.78 11.83 15.70
N ARG A 280 0.21 11.31 16.78
CA ARG A 280 0.90 10.33 17.64
C ARG A 280 1.19 9.01 16.89
N LEU A 281 0.22 8.47 16.18
CA LEU A 281 0.38 7.24 15.40
C LEU A 281 1.36 7.44 14.24
N LEU A 282 1.34 8.59 13.59
CA LEU A 282 2.34 8.92 12.56
C LEU A 282 3.78 8.99 13.11
N ALA A 283 3.95 9.25 14.40
CA ALA A 283 5.27 9.23 15.05
C ALA A 283 5.71 7.82 15.48
N ASP A 284 4.84 6.81 15.35
CA ASP A 284 5.16 5.42 15.65
C ASP A 284 6.05 4.83 14.54
N PRO A 285 7.10 4.04 14.88
CA PRO A 285 7.92 3.37 13.87
C PRO A 285 7.15 2.47 12.89
N LEU A 286 5.99 1.91 13.30
CA LEU A 286 5.14 1.11 12.41
C LEU A 286 4.53 1.95 11.26
N ALA A 287 4.43 3.27 11.43
CA ALA A 287 3.97 4.15 10.37
C ALA A 287 4.99 4.25 9.23
N ASP A 288 6.29 4.16 9.54
CA ASP A 288 7.34 4.14 8.50
C ASP A 288 7.19 2.93 7.60
N ASP A 289 7.00 1.74 8.18
CA ASP A 289 6.79 0.52 7.41
C ASP A 289 5.48 0.56 6.57
N THR A 290 4.44 1.23 7.06
CA THR A 290 3.20 1.44 6.30
C THR A 290 3.43 2.38 5.11
N LEU A 291 4.14 3.49 5.32
CA LEU A 291 4.51 4.42 4.26
C LEU A 291 5.42 3.77 3.21
N GLU A 292 6.45 3.04 3.65
CA GLU A 292 7.35 2.33 2.76
C GLU A 292 6.61 1.30 1.91
N ARG A 293 5.72 0.51 2.54
CA ARG A 293 4.90 -0.48 1.85
C ARG A 293 3.94 0.16 0.84
N PHE A 294 3.33 1.30 1.19
CA PHE A 294 2.49 2.05 0.26
C PHE A 294 3.27 2.39 -1.02
N HIS A 295 4.49 2.93 -0.90
CA HIS A 295 5.28 3.32 -2.08
C HIS A 295 5.77 2.13 -2.89
N LEU A 296 6.11 1.00 -2.23
CA LEU A 296 6.43 -0.24 -2.93
C LEU A 296 5.24 -0.71 -3.78
N GLN A 297 4.04 -0.72 -3.23
CA GLN A 297 2.83 -1.13 -3.93
C GLN A 297 2.42 -0.12 -5.01
N TRP A 298 2.48 1.17 -4.71
CA TRP A 298 2.19 2.24 -5.67
C TRP A 298 3.05 2.13 -6.93
N LEU A 299 4.31 1.81 -6.76
CA LEU A 299 5.26 1.63 -7.87
C LEU A 299 5.26 0.19 -8.42
N ALA A 300 4.37 -0.70 -7.95
CA ALA A 300 4.30 -2.12 -8.31
C ALA A 300 5.65 -2.84 -8.17
N LEU A 301 6.27 -2.74 -6.98
CA LEU A 301 7.57 -3.29 -6.64
C LEU A 301 7.50 -4.46 -5.64
N ASP A 302 6.33 -5.03 -5.41
CA ASP A 302 6.14 -6.16 -4.46
C ASP A 302 7.00 -7.38 -4.82
N ASP A 303 7.31 -7.56 -6.11
CA ASP A 303 8.05 -8.71 -6.62
C ASP A 303 9.58 -8.55 -6.57
N LEU A 304 10.12 -7.50 -5.92
CA LEU A 304 11.58 -7.32 -5.78
C LEU A 304 12.28 -8.55 -5.24
N SER A 305 11.68 -9.24 -4.27
CA SER A 305 12.23 -10.48 -3.68
C SER A 305 12.27 -11.65 -4.67
N GLN A 306 11.49 -11.62 -5.74
CA GLN A 306 11.42 -12.63 -6.79
C GLN A 306 12.13 -12.18 -8.08
N LEU A 307 12.73 -10.98 -8.07
CA LEU A 307 13.39 -10.44 -9.25
C LEU A 307 14.51 -11.35 -9.71
N SER A 308 14.51 -11.67 -11.01
CA SER A 308 15.54 -12.46 -11.67
C SER A 308 16.03 -11.73 -12.91
N LYS A 309 17.35 -11.81 -13.15
CA LYS A 309 18.00 -11.25 -14.33
C LYS A 309 18.84 -12.31 -15.04
N ASP A 310 19.06 -12.14 -16.33
CA ASP A 310 19.97 -12.99 -17.09
C ASP A 310 21.40 -12.75 -16.60
N THR A 311 22.01 -13.77 -16.01
CA THR A 311 23.36 -13.70 -15.45
C THR A 311 24.44 -13.55 -16.53
N SER A 312 24.15 -13.87 -17.79
CA SER A 312 25.05 -13.61 -18.91
C SER A 312 25.10 -12.15 -19.28
N ALA A 313 23.95 -11.46 -19.23
CA ALA A 313 23.85 -10.02 -19.47
C ALA A 313 24.24 -9.20 -18.23
N TYR A 314 23.87 -9.67 -17.03
CA TYR A 314 24.03 -8.98 -15.76
C TYR A 314 24.70 -9.88 -14.70
N PRO A 315 25.99 -10.22 -14.86
CA PRO A 315 26.68 -11.15 -13.95
C PRO A 315 26.83 -10.63 -12.52
N MET A 316 26.63 -9.35 -12.29
CA MET A 316 26.66 -8.74 -10.95
C MET A 316 25.35 -8.90 -10.17
N PHE A 317 24.26 -9.30 -10.83
CA PHE A 317 22.96 -9.44 -10.19
C PHE A 317 22.86 -10.74 -9.40
N ASP A 318 22.47 -10.62 -8.15
CA ASP A 318 22.07 -11.71 -7.25
C ASP A 318 20.96 -11.26 -6.33
N GLN A 319 20.44 -12.14 -5.48
CA GLN A 319 19.37 -11.79 -4.54
C GLN A 319 19.77 -10.70 -3.54
N SER A 320 21.06 -10.59 -3.19
CA SER A 320 21.53 -9.50 -2.31
C SER A 320 21.48 -8.14 -3.00
N PHE A 321 21.55 -8.12 -4.33
CA PHE A 321 21.38 -6.91 -5.13
C PHE A 321 19.91 -6.44 -5.11
N ALA A 322 18.95 -7.35 -5.29
CA ALA A 322 17.52 -7.05 -5.16
C ALA A 322 17.17 -6.53 -3.76
N SER A 323 17.71 -7.16 -2.70
CA SER A 323 17.53 -6.69 -1.33
C SER A 323 18.11 -5.29 -1.09
N ALA A 324 19.25 -4.98 -1.73
CA ALA A 324 19.84 -3.66 -1.66
C ALA A 324 18.98 -2.58 -2.34
N MET A 325 18.35 -2.91 -3.50
CA MET A 325 17.39 -2.03 -4.18
C MET A 325 16.18 -1.72 -3.30
N GLU A 326 15.61 -2.74 -2.65
CA GLU A 326 14.48 -2.56 -1.74
C GLU A 326 14.87 -1.69 -0.54
N SER A 327 16.01 -1.97 0.08
CA SER A 327 16.52 -1.20 1.21
C SER A 327 16.76 0.26 0.85
N GLU A 328 17.32 0.55 -0.32
CA GLU A 328 17.53 1.90 -0.82
C GLU A 328 16.22 2.67 -0.95
N LEU A 329 15.23 2.08 -1.62
CA LEU A 329 13.94 2.71 -1.83
C LEU A 329 13.23 3.01 -0.51
N ARG A 330 13.21 2.05 0.42
CA ARG A 330 12.64 2.24 1.77
C ARG A 330 13.30 3.39 2.52
N ARG A 331 14.63 3.44 2.49
CA ARG A 331 15.41 4.53 3.13
C ARG A 331 15.12 5.87 2.50
N PHE A 332 15.06 5.94 1.16
CA PHE A 332 14.74 7.17 0.44
C PHE A 332 13.35 7.69 0.80
N VAL A 333 12.32 6.83 0.77
CA VAL A 333 10.95 7.20 1.16
C VAL A 333 10.93 7.69 2.61
N ARG A 334 11.55 6.95 3.54
CA ARG A 334 11.60 7.35 4.95
C ARG A 334 12.28 8.70 5.14
N TYR A 335 13.41 8.91 4.48
CA TYR A 335 14.15 10.17 4.57
C TYR A 335 13.30 11.34 4.06
N VAL A 336 12.74 11.24 2.87
CA VAL A 336 11.87 12.29 2.32
C VAL A 336 10.70 12.59 3.26
N MET A 337 10.03 11.57 3.76
CA MET A 337 8.82 11.73 4.59
C MET A 337 9.11 12.18 6.02
N ARG A 338 10.31 11.96 6.57
CA ARG A 338 10.65 12.22 7.99
C ARG A 338 11.66 13.32 8.20
N GLU A 339 12.63 13.46 7.32
CA GLU A 339 13.82 14.28 7.51
C GLU A 339 13.90 15.43 6.51
N ASP A 340 13.32 15.27 5.30
CA ASP A 340 13.20 16.31 4.28
C ASP A 340 11.81 16.98 4.35
N ASP A 341 11.22 17.37 3.23
CA ASP A 341 10.01 18.17 3.16
C ASP A 341 8.69 17.37 3.07
N GLY A 342 8.76 16.06 2.81
CA GLY A 342 7.61 15.16 2.73
C GLY A 342 6.69 15.43 1.54
N THR A 343 7.22 15.99 0.45
CA THR A 343 6.42 16.36 -0.72
C THR A 343 6.50 15.32 -1.83
N LEU A 344 5.44 15.26 -2.66
CA LEU A 344 5.43 14.49 -3.90
C LEU A 344 6.52 14.99 -4.87
N ASP A 345 6.76 16.30 -4.89
CA ASP A 345 7.81 16.90 -5.72
C ASP A 345 9.17 16.30 -5.37
N THR A 346 9.56 16.29 -4.10
CA THR A 346 10.83 15.71 -3.66
C THR A 346 10.88 14.20 -3.91
N LEU A 347 9.80 13.46 -3.69
CA LEU A 347 9.75 12.03 -3.99
C LEU A 347 10.03 11.74 -5.47
N LEU A 348 9.57 12.58 -6.38
CA LEU A 348 9.74 12.38 -7.82
C LEU A 348 10.98 13.06 -8.41
N THR A 349 11.51 14.13 -7.80
CA THR A 349 12.55 14.96 -8.43
C THR A 349 13.88 15.01 -7.67
N ALA A 350 13.97 14.49 -6.45
CA ALA A 350 15.19 14.58 -5.65
C ALA A 350 16.42 13.97 -6.34
N PRO A 351 17.53 14.72 -6.47
CA PRO A 351 18.75 14.24 -7.10
C PRO A 351 19.71 13.56 -6.08
N TYR A 352 19.15 12.78 -5.16
CA TYR A 352 19.92 12.05 -4.15
C TYR A 352 19.30 10.68 -3.87
N SER A 353 20.08 9.76 -3.29
CA SER A 353 19.61 8.46 -2.80
C SER A 353 20.53 7.89 -1.72
N PHE A 354 20.31 6.63 -1.34
CA PHE A 354 21.05 5.92 -0.30
C PHE A 354 21.64 4.60 -0.83
N PRO A 355 22.48 4.62 -1.87
CA PRO A 355 23.01 3.41 -2.47
C PRO A 355 23.93 2.67 -1.50
N SER A 356 23.67 1.39 -1.25
CA SER A 356 24.61 0.50 -0.57
C SER A 356 25.72 0.04 -1.52
N GLY A 357 26.76 -0.65 -1.00
CA GLY A 357 27.98 -0.94 -1.73
C GLY A 357 27.83 -1.46 -3.16
N LYS A 358 26.90 -2.40 -3.42
CA LYS A 358 26.65 -2.93 -4.79
C LYS A 358 25.92 -1.91 -5.67
N LEU A 359 24.97 -1.14 -5.13
CA LEU A 359 24.23 -0.14 -5.89
C LEU A 359 25.07 1.09 -6.20
N ALA A 360 26.02 1.44 -5.38
CA ALA A 360 26.96 2.53 -5.64
C ALA A 360 27.62 2.40 -7.01
N ALA A 361 27.96 1.17 -7.42
CA ALA A 361 28.53 0.90 -8.75
C ALA A 361 27.52 1.20 -9.89
N VAL A 362 26.22 0.97 -9.69
CA VAL A 362 25.18 1.28 -10.69
C VAL A 362 25.03 2.80 -10.88
N TYR A 363 25.20 3.55 -9.80
CA TYR A 363 25.17 5.01 -9.85
C TYR A 363 26.50 5.65 -10.27
N GLY A 364 27.60 4.90 -10.17
CA GLY A 364 28.96 5.44 -10.36
C GLY A 364 29.36 6.40 -9.24
N THR A 365 28.94 6.13 -8.01
CA THR A 365 29.20 6.94 -6.80
C THR A 365 29.81 6.09 -5.69
N ASP A 366 30.15 6.74 -4.57
CA ASP A 366 30.43 6.04 -3.32
C ASP A 366 29.13 5.53 -2.68
N ALA A 367 29.23 4.52 -1.82
CA ALA A 367 28.10 4.04 -1.02
C ALA A 367 27.72 5.07 0.05
N ALA A 368 26.44 5.09 0.42
CA ALA A 368 25.96 5.86 1.56
C ALA A 368 26.63 5.37 2.84
N ILE A 369 27.08 6.31 3.69
CA ILE A 369 27.80 6.02 4.93
C ILE A 369 26.85 5.64 6.08
N ASP A 370 25.61 6.11 6.01
CA ASP A 370 24.56 5.85 7.01
C ASP A 370 23.16 6.05 6.39
N ASP A 371 22.13 5.88 7.22
CA ASP A 371 20.72 6.00 6.81
C ASP A 371 20.21 7.45 6.75
N HIS A 372 21.00 8.43 7.19
CA HIS A 372 20.60 9.83 7.34
C HIS A 372 21.34 10.77 6.39
N THR A 373 22.45 10.31 5.81
CA THR A 373 23.28 11.13 4.91
C THR A 373 23.07 10.69 3.45
N PRO A 374 22.25 11.41 2.67
CA PRO A 374 22.01 11.05 1.28
C PRO A 374 23.25 11.31 0.42
N VAL A 375 23.49 10.40 -0.53
CA VAL A 375 24.49 10.56 -1.59
C VAL A 375 23.89 11.41 -2.71
N GLN A 376 24.55 12.52 -3.05
CA GLN A 376 24.14 13.36 -4.17
C GLN A 376 24.43 12.65 -5.49
N LEU A 377 23.42 12.60 -6.35
CA LEU A 377 23.49 11.99 -7.66
C LEU A 377 23.62 13.07 -8.75
N ASN A 378 23.91 12.64 -9.97
CA ASN A 378 23.95 13.57 -11.10
C ASN A 378 22.52 14.06 -11.43
N PRO A 379 22.18 15.35 -11.22
CA PRO A 379 20.83 15.87 -11.39
C PRO A 379 20.39 15.94 -12.87
N LYS A 380 21.29 15.68 -13.83
CA LYS A 380 20.95 15.56 -15.25
C LYS A 380 20.55 14.13 -15.63
N GLN A 381 20.74 13.17 -14.74
CA GLN A 381 20.51 11.75 -15.00
C GLN A 381 19.47 11.17 -14.05
N ARG A 382 19.41 11.62 -12.80
CA ARG A 382 18.62 11.02 -11.72
C ARG A 382 17.63 12.03 -11.14
N ALA A 383 16.42 11.53 -10.88
CA ALA A 383 15.32 12.30 -10.30
C ALA A 383 14.39 11.35 -9.54
N GLY A 384 14.47 11.34 -8.24
CA GLY A 384 13.56 10.63 -7.33
C GLY A 384 13.33 9.15 -7.63
N LEU A 385 12.18 8.67 -7.19
CA LEU A 385 11.79 7.25 -7.18
C LEU A 385 11.85 6.56 -8.55
N LEU A 386 11.42 7.25 -9.61
CA LEU A 386 11.30 6.66 -10.96
C LEU A 386 12.65 6.40 -11.64
N THR A 387 13.73 6.95 -11.10
CA THR A 387 15.08 6.70 -11.61
C THR A 387 15.92 5.79 -10.69
N GLN A 388 15.32 5.27 -9.62
CA GLN A 388 16.01 4.31 -8.76
C GLN A 388 16.07 2.92 -9.41
N PRO A 389 17.15 2.15 -9.13
CA PRO A 389 17.33 0.80 -9.65
C PRO A 389 16.15 -0.13 -9.36
N ALA A 390 15.50 -0.03 -8.21
CA ALA A 390 14.31 -0.82 -7.87
C ALA A 390 13.21 -0.69 -8.94
N PHE A 391 12.79 0.54 -9.26
CA PHE A 391 11.77 0.81 -10.27
C PHE A 391 12.23 0.35 -11.66
N LEU A 392 13.44 0.72 -12.04
CA LEU A 392 13.98 0.46 -13.38
C LEU A 392 14.20 -1.03 -13.66
N ALA A 393 14.58 -1.81 -12.63
CA ALA A 393 14.87 -3.22 -12.78
C ALA A 393 13.61 -4.09 -12.69
N VAL A 394 12.67 -3.82 -11.80
CA VAL A 394 11.41 -4.57 -11.73
C VAL A 394 10.63 -4.41 -13.04
N HIS A 395 10.60 -3.18 -13.58
CA HIS A 395 9.90 -2.87 -14.83
C HIS A 395 10.83 -2.98 -16.06
N ALA A 396 11.59 -4.08 -16.11
CA ALA A 396 12.46 -4.45 -17.24
C ALA A 396 12.41 -5.96 -17.45
N HIS A 397 12.82 -6.40 -18.65
CA HIS A 397 13.01 -7.82 -18.92
C HIS A 397 14.28 -8.36 -18.23
N ALA A 398 14.48 -9.66 -18.26
CA ALA A 398 15.65 -10.27 -17.63
C ALA A 398 16.96 -9.81 -18.30
N ASP A 399 16.94 -9.54 -19.59
CA ASP A 399 18.09 -9.29 -20.45
C ASP A 399 18.14 -7.87 -21.06
N GLN A 400 17.05 -7.09 -20.97
CA GLN A 400 16.96 -5.74 -21.57
C GLN A 400 15.98 -4.83 -20.82
N SER A 401 16.10 -3.51 -21.03
CA SER A 401 15.11 -2.53 -20.57
C SER A 401 13.74 -2.75 -21.24
N SER A 402 12.67 -2.23 -20.62
CA SER A 402 11.32 -2.32 -21.18
C SER A 402 10.59 -0.97 -21.10
N PRO A 403 10.55 -0.21 -22.19
CA PRO A 403 9.76 1.01 -22.24
C PRO A 403 8.27 0.75 -21.95
N VAL A 404 7.75 -0.38 -22.44
CA VAL A 404 6.35 -0.77 -22.24
C VAL A 404 6.01 -0.94 -20.74
N GLN A 405 6.82 -1.69 -19.99
CA GLN A 405 6.53 -1.93 -18.59
C GLN A 405 6.67 -0.65 -17.75
N ARG A 406 7.71 0.14 -17.98
CA ARG A 406 7.96 1.41 -17.28
C ARG A 406 6.85 2.43 -17.58
N GLY A 407 6.48 2.59 -18.86
CA GLY A 407 5.40 3.49 -19.27
C GLY A 407 4.03 3.08 -18.75
N LYS A 408 3.73 1.76 -18.74
CA LYS A 408 2.50 1.19 -18.20
C LYS A 408 2.31 1.57 -16.72
N VAL A 409 3.35 1.45 -15.90
CA VAL A 409 3.25 1.79 -14.47
C VAL A 409 3.02 3.28 -14.26
N VAL A 410 3.70 4.14 -15.01
CA VAL A 410 3.44 5.58 -14.93
C VAL A 410 1.98 5.90 -15.26
N ILE A 411 1.44 5.36 -16.35
CA ILE A 411 0.05 5.62 -16.75
C ILE A 411 -0.95 5.05 -15.74
N ARG A 412 -0.77 3.81 -15.30
CA ARG A 412 -1.76 3.15 -14.43
C ARG A 412 -1.70 3.63 -12.99
N ASN A 413 -0.49 3.85 -12.45
CA ASN A 413 -0.30 4.02 -11.02
C ASN A 413 -0.02 5.48 -10.62
N LEU A 414 0.49 6.32 -11.54
CA LEU A 414 0.73 7.74 -11.25
C LEU A 414 -0.34 8.64 -11.87
N LEU A 415 -0.94 8.22 -13.01
CA LEU A 415 -2.03 8.96 -13.64
C LEU A 415 -3.40 8.32 -13.37
N CYS A 416 -3.48 7.22 -12.64
CA CYS A 416 -4.70 6.45 -12.37
C CYS A 416 -5.53 6.08 -13.60
N GLU A 417 -4.89 5.99 -14.77
CA GLU A 417 -5.57 5.71 -16.01
C GLU A 417 -5.79 4.21 -16.24
N THR A 418 -6.95 3.86 -16.75
CA THR A 418 -7.26 2.48 -17.13
C THR A 418 -6.68 2.18 -18.51
N LEU A 419 -5.80 1.18 -18.59
CA LEU A 419 -5.33 0.63 -19.84
C LEU A 419 -6.15 -0.64 -20.15
N PRO A 420 -6.74 -0.77 -21.34
CA PRO A 420 -7.43 -1.99 -21.73
C PRO A 420 -6.48 -3.17 -21.82
N ASP A 421 -7.00 -4.37 -21.60
CA ASP A 421 -6.21 -5.58 -21.80
C ASP A 421 -5.82 -5.77 -23.28
N PRO A 422 -4.67 -6.39 -23.55
CA PRO A 422 -4.30 -6.74 -24.92
C PRO A 422 -5.37 -7.61 -25.57
N PRO A 423 -5.60 -7.48 -26.88
CA PRO A 423 -6.53 -8.36 -27.59
C PRO A 423 -6.18 -9.85 -27.36
N PRO A 424 -7.17 -10.75 -27.23
CA PRO A 424 -6.95 -12.14 -26.80
C PRO A 424 -6.05 -12.98 -27.72
N ASN A 425 -5.78 -12.51 -28.93
CA ASN A 425 -4.92 -13.21 -29.91
C ASN A 425 -3.52 -12.58 -30.03
N VAL A 426 -3.18 -11.61 -29.19
CA VAL A 426 -1.86 -10.97 -29.20
C VAL A 426 -0.97 -11.62 -28.16
N ILE A 427 0.08 -12.27 -28.62
CA ILE A 427 1.16 -12.75 -27.74
C ILE A 427 2.10 -11.58 -27.49
N ALA A 428 2.05 -11.00 -26.29
CA ALA A 428 2.91 -9.90 -25.89
C ALA A 428 4.32 -10.42 -25.57
N THR A 429 5.14 -10.67 -26.60
CA THR A 429 6.56 -11.02 -26.44
C THR A 429 7.43 -9.80 -26.65
N ALA A 430 8.43 -9.62 -25.79
CA ALA A 430 9.44 -8.58 -26.01
C ALA A 430 10.21 -8.87 -27.31
N PRO A 431 10.55 -7.83 -28.10
CA PRO A 431 11.47 -7.98 -29.21
C PRO A 431 12.82 -8.53 -28.74
N VAL A 432 13.38 -9.49 -29.49
CA VAL A 432 14.67 -10.08 -29.14
C VAL A 432 15.78 -9.02 -29.23
N PRO A 433 16.70 -8.94 -28.24
CA PRO A 433 17.88 -8.09 -28.34
C PRO A 433 18.69 -8.34 -29.63
N ALA A 434 19.15 -7.30 -30.27
CA ALA A 434 19.93 -7.39 -31.49
C ALA A 434 21.09 -6.37 -31.49
N ASP A 435 22.26 -6.80 -31.90
CA ASP A 435 23.53 -6.06 -31.78
C ASP A 435 23.57 -4.70 -32.50
N ASN A 436 22.67 -4.49 -33.45
CA ASN A 436 22.67 -3.29 -34.31
C ASN A 436 21.52 -2.33 -34.06
N THR A 437 20.72 -2.55 -32.98
CA THR A 437 19.54 -1.75 -32.72
C THR A 437 19.50 -1.29 -31.26
N THR A 438 18.94 -0.10 -31.01
CA THR A 438 18.59 0.31 -29.65
C THR A 438 17.27 -0.32 -29.24
N THR A 439 17.01 -0.41 -27.93
CA THR A 439 15.72 -0.86 -27.39
C THR A 439 14.58 -0.06 -28.01
N ARG A 440 14.70 1.27 -28.07
CA ARG A 440 13.71 2.13 -28.72
C ARG A 440 13.42 1.71 -30.16
N GLN A 441 14.45 1.40 -30.95
CA GLN A 441 14.25 0.96 -32.34
C GLN A 441 13.53 -0.40 -32.43
N ARG A 442 13.77 -1.31 -31.50
CA ARG A 442 13.09 -2.61 -31.45
C ARG A 442 11.62 -2.49 -31.06
N PHE A 443 11.31 -1.60 -30.11
CA PHE A 443 9.96 -1.43 -29.59
C PHE A 443 9.08 -0.48 -30.43
N SER A 444 9.67 0.38 -31.29
CA SER A 444 8.90 1.34 -32.10
C SER A 444 7.88 0.67 -33.04
N GLY A 445 8.13 -0.59 -33.45
CA GLY A 445 7.19 -1.36 -34.27
C GLY A 445 5.81 -1.60 -33.63
N HIS A 446 5.67 -1.48 -32.31
CA HIS A 446 4.38 -1.60 -31.64
C HIS A 446 3.41 -0.47 -32.01
N ALA A 447 3.92 0.74 -32.26
CA ALA A 447 3.12 1.88 -32.67
C ALA A 447 2.77 1.88 -34.18
N GLU A 448 3.39 1.03 -35.01
CA GLU A 448 3.16 0.95 -36.45
C GLU A 448 1.90 0.12 -36.78
N SER A 449 1.55 -0.87 -35.94
CA SER A 449 0.35 -1.68 -36.12
C SER A 449 -0.89 -0.94 -35.62
N PRO A 450 -1.93 -0.70 -36.44
CA PRO A 450 -3.15 -0.03 -36.01
C PRO A 450 -3.85 -0.71 -34.82
N ALA A 451 -3.72 -2.03 -34.69
CA ALA A 451 -4.31 -2.79 -33.58
C ALA A 451 -3.58 -2.55 -32.25
N CYS A 452 -2.31 -2.13 -32.28
CA CYS A 452 -1.46 -1.91 -31.11
C CYS A 452 -1.26 -0.42 -30.80
N ALA A 453 -1.30 0.41 -31.84
CA ALA A 453 -0.98 1.85 -31.76
C ALA A 453 -1.85 2.60 -30.76
N GLY A 454 -3.13 2.24 -30.61
CA GLY A 454 -4.06 2.91 -29.69
C GLY A 454 -3.57 2.98 -28.23
N CYS A 455 -2.88 1.92 -27.78
CA CYS A 455 -2.31 1.87 -26.42
C CYS A 455 -0.81 2.23 -26.42
N HIS A 456 -0.05 1.66 -27.39
CA HIS A 456 1.41 1.77 -27.38
C HIS A 456 1.95 3.17 -27.67
N VAL A 457 1.22 4.02 -28.43
CA VAL A 457 1.60 5.43 -28.59
C VAL A 457 1.69 6.15 -27.24
N ARG A 458 0.77 5.85 -26.32
CA ARG A 458 0.77 6.42 -24.97
C ARG A 458 1.81 5.75 -24.07
N ILE A 459 1.79 4.42 -24.00
CA ILE A 459 2.66 3.63 -23.12
C ILE A 459 4.13 3.83 -23.48
N ASP A 460 4.48 3.59 -24.75
CA ASP A 460 5.84 3.67 -25.23
C ASP A 460 6.34 5.11 -25.29
N GLY A 461 5.41 6.06 -25.56
CA GLY A 461 5.69 7.51 -25.52
C GLY A 461 6.26 7.96 -24.17
N VAL A 462 5.68 7.49 -23.06
CA VAL A 462 6.18 7.75 -21.71
C VAL A 462 7.41 6.89 -21.41
N GLY A 463 7.36 5.60 -21.76
CA GLY A 463 8.40 4.63 -21.42
C GLY A 463 9.76 4.92 -22.05
N PHE A 464 9.80 5.48 -23.25
CA PHE A 464 11.05 5.86 -23.92
C PHE A 464 11.85 6.92 -23.14
N GLY A 465 11.23 7.69 -22.27
CA GLY A 465 11.91 8.59 -21.34
C GLY A 465 12.94 7.92 -20.44
N PHE A 466 12.77 6.63 -20.18
CA PHE A 466 13.64 5.84 -19.30
C PHE A 466 14.74 5.07 -20.02
N GLU A 467 14.90 5.18 -21.33
CA GLU A 467 15.84 4.34 -22.10
C GLU A 467 17.32 4.68 -21.85
N ALA A 468 17.60 5.81 -21.20
CA ALA A 468 18.94 6.06 -20.66
C ALA A 468 19.35 5.07 -19.56
N PHE A 469 18.46 4.18 -19.11
CA PHE A 469 18.74 3.18 -18.08
C PHE A 469 18.58 1.76 -18.62
N ASP A 470 19.57 0.93 -18.34
CA ASP A 470 19.52 -0.49 -18.66
C ASP A 470 18.52 -1.28 -17.78
N ALA A 471 18.56 -2.62 -17.82
CA ALA A 471 17.65 -3.46 -17.04
C ALA A 471 18.03 -3.60 -15.56
N LEU A 472 19.16 -3.05 -15.10
CA LEU A 472 19.52 -2.91 -13.69
C LEU A 472 19.41 -1.46 -13.19
N GLY A 473 19.07 -0.52 -14.08
CA GLY A 473 19.01 0.89 -13.75
C GLY A 473 20.35 1.64 -13.87
N ALA A 474 21.39 1.03 -14.47
CA ALA A 474 22.61 1.77 -14.76
C ALA A 474 22.41 2.75 -15.93
N TYR A 475 22.94 3.96 -15.77
CA TYR A 475 22.84 4.99 -16.80
C TYR A 475 23.72 4.66 -18.00
N ARG A 476 23.16 4.80 -19.20
CA ARG A 476 23.87 4.61 -20.48
C ARG A 476 23.56 5.74 -21.46
N ALA A 477 24.59 6.35 -22.02
CA ALA A 477 24.44 7.35 -23.09
C ALA A 477 24.35 6.69 -24.48
N THR A 478 24.82 5.44 -24.61
CA THR A 478 24.82 4.68 -25.85
C THR A 478 24.36 3.25 -25.62
N GLU A 479 23.71 2.66 -26.61
CA GLU A 479 23.34 1.24 -26.66
C GLU A 479 23.79 0.68 -28.02
N ASN A 480 24.54 -0.41 -28.00
CA ASN A 480 25.11 -1.04 -29.23
C ASN A 480 25.82 -0.04 -30.12
N GLY A 481 26.60 0.89 -29.51
CA GLY A 481 27.35 1.93 -30.23
C GLY A 481 26.53 3.08 -30.80
N LYS A 482 25.21 3.10 -30.59
CA LYS A 482 24.31 4.19 -31.01
C LYS A 482 23.91 5.07 -29.82
N PRO A 483 23.75 6.39 -30.02
CA PRO A 483 23.20 7.27 -29.01
C PRO A 483 21.80 6.81 -28.58
N VAL A 484 21.53 6.81 -27.26
CA VAL A 484 20.19 6.53 -26.73
C VAL A 484 19.31 7.77 -26.91
N ASP A 485 18.14 7.59 -27.51
CA ASP A 485 17.11 8.62 -27.64
C ASP A 485 16.06 8.48 -26.52
N THR A 486 16.04 9.45 -25.60
CA THR A 486 15.14 9.49 -24.45
C THR A 486 13.97 10.46 -24.61
N ARG A 487 13.77 11.02 -25.81
CA ARG A 487 12.62 11.89 -26.06
C ARG A 487 11.34 11.07 -25.94
N GLY A 488 10.40 11.58 -25.16
CA GLY A 488 9.10 10.98 -24.95
C GLY A 488 7.97 11.97 -25.23
N THR A 489 6.75 11.51 -25.05
CA THR A 489 5.55 12.35 -25.14
C THR A 489 4.46 11.79 -24.24
N PHE A 490 3.75 12.67 -23.57
CA PHE A 490 2.46 12.37 -22.97
C PHE A 490 1.36 12.65 -24.00
N ALA A 491 0.33 11.81 -24.02
CA ALA A 491 -0.80 11.96 -24.93
C ALA A 491 -2.10 11.44 -24.27
N GLY A 492 -3.13 12.23 -24.28
CA GLY A 492 -4.45 11.91 -23.72
C GLY A 492 -4.49 11.99 -22.19
N THR A 493 -3.67 12.84 -21.59
CA THR A 493 -3.67 13.19 -20.16
C THR A 493 -4.45 14.49 -19.95
N LEU A 494 -4.78 14.82 -18.69
CA LEU A 494 -5.54 16.02 -18.39
C LEU A 494 -4.68 17.29 -18.52
N ASP A 495 -3.40 17.25 -18.09
CA ASP A 495 -2.56 18.43 -17.97
C ASP A 495 -1.10 18.26 -18.45
N LEU A 496 -0.72 17.04 -18.91
CA LEU A 496 0.67 16.72 -19.26
C LEU A 496 0.96 16.65 -20.75
N ASP A 497 -0.06 16.66 -21.62
CA ASP A 497 0.10 16.41 -23.06
C ASP A 497 1.24 17.23 -23.68
N GLY A 498 2.08 16.55 -24.45
CA GLY A 498 3.21 17.14 -25.13
C GLY A 498 4.53 16.41 -24.91
N PRO A 499 5.61 16.89 -25.57
CA PRO A 499 6.91 16.26 -25.53
C PRO A 499 7.66 16.54 -24.23
N PHE A 500 8.62 15.66 -23.93
CA PHE A 500 9.65 15.82 -22.91
C PHE A 500 10.95 15.14 -23.33
N ALA A 501 12.06 15.51 -22.68
CA ALA A 501 13.40 15.00 -23.00
C ALA A 501 14.03 14.32 -21.76
N GLY A 502 13.90 13.02 -21.68
CA GLY A 502 14.55 12.19 -20.68
C GLY A 502 13.84 12.11 -19.33
N PRO A 503 14.41 11.32 -18.40
CA PRO A 503 13.74 10.92 -17.17
C PRO A 503 13.58 12.08 -16.17
N VAL A 504 14.50 13.05 -16.19
CA VAL A 504 14.46 14.20 -15.26
C VAL A 504 13.32 15.15 -15.62
N GLU A 505 13.12 15.46 -16.90
CA GLU A 505 12.01 16.31 -17.33
C GLU A 505 10.67 15.60 -17.17
N LEU A 506 10.63 14.27 -17.44
CA LEU A 506 9.46 13.44 -17.17
C LEU A 506 9.06 13.53 -15.69
N ALA A 507 10.01 13.30 -14.79
CA ALA A 507 9.78 13.33 -13.35
C ALA A 507 9.26 14.70 -12.87
N ARG A 508 9.85 15.79 -13.37
CA ARG A 508 9.42 17.16 -13.07
C ARG A 508 7.99 17.43 -13.56
N LYS A 509 7.66 17.03 -14.80
CA LYS A 509 6.29 17.17 -15.31
C LYS A 509 5.27 16.40 -14.45
N LEU A 510 5.60 15.18 -14.06
CA LEU A 510 4.73 14.38 -13.17
C LEU A 510 4.56 15.02 -11.78
N SER A 511 5.61 15.62 -11.22
CA SER A 511 5.53 16.28 -9.90
C SER A 511 4.70 17.57 -9.91
N GLU A 512 4.62 18.22 -11.05
CA GLU A 512 3.84 19.46 -11.26
C GLU A 512 2.38 19.19 -11.68
N SER A 513 2.00 17.94 -11.96
CA SER A 513 0.70 17.55 -12.51
C SER A 513 -0.40 17.52 -11.45
N GLU A 514 -1.52 18.14 -11.75
CA GLU A 514 -2.75 18.05 -10.94
C GLU A 514 -3.36 16.64 -11.04
N GLU A 515 -3.28 16.00 -12.19
CA GLU A 515 -3.75 14.62 -12.40
C GLU A 515 -2.99 13.63 -11.50
N VAL A 516 -1.65 13.73 -11.44
CA VAL A 516 -0.83 12.88 -10.55
C VAL A 516 -1.14 13.17 -9.08
N SER A 517 -1.35 14.43 -8.72
CA SER A 517 -1.68 14.81 -7.35
C SER A 517 -3.08 14.34 -6.92
N ALA A 518 -4.00 14.22 -7.86
CA ALA A 518 -5.37 13.73 -7.62
C ALA A 518 -5.45 12.20 -7.62
N CYS A 519 -4.51 11.54 -8.28
CA CYS A 519 -4.39 10.08 -8.30
C CYS A 519 -3.87 9.55 -6.97
#